data_803c99d020b1cd1629fb4432cd559ccd
#
_entry.id   803c99d020b1cd1629fb4432cd559ccd
#
_cell.length_a   1.000
_cell.length_b   1.000
_cell.length_c   1.000
_cell.angle_alpha   90.00
_cell.angle_beta   90.00
_cell.angle_gamma   90.00
#
_symmetry.space_group_name_H-M   'P 1'
#
loop_
_entity.id
_entity.type
_entity.pdbx_description
1 polymer ?
#
loop_
_entity_poly.entity_id
_entity_poly.type
_entity_poly.pdbx_seq_one_letter_code
_entity_poly.pdbx_strand_id
1 'polypeptide(L)'
;EISMLSAEEADQVGVAAVPPQVLAAKALECRPLGNIGVAYTYNEPLVGWEYVRDTARLVKDNGMDNILVTNGTASLDVLEELLPFIDAMNIDLKGFRESYYRRLGGDLETVKRFITRAVKDCHVELTTLIVPGENDSMTEMAEEARWIASLDAKITLHVTRFFPRYRMLDREATEAE
;
A
#
# COMPACT_ATOMS: atom_id res chain seq x y z
N GLU A 1 -9.61 -13.86 4.21
CA GLU A 1 -8.27 -13.37 3.87
C GLU A 1 -7.27 -13.94 4.85
N ILE A 2 -6.15 -14.45 4.36
CA ILE A 2 -5.18 -15.28 5.13
C ILE A 2 -4.67 -14.58 6.38
N SER A 3 -4.46 -13.28 6.36
CA SER A 3 -3.97 -12.51 7.52
C SER A 3 -4.97 -12.39 8.68
N MET A 4 -6.21 -12.76 8.48
CA MET A 4 -7.26 -12.77 9.51
C MET A 4 -7.48 -14.17 10.09
N LEU A 5 -6.77 -15.18 9.58
CA LEU A 5 -6.83 -16.54 10.08
C LEU A 5 -5.95 -16.72 11.32
N SER A 6 -6.42 -17.49 12.27
CA SER A 6 -5.55 -18.02 13.34
C SER A 6 -4.51 -18.99 12.75
N ALA A 7 -3.46 -19.30 13.51
CA ALA A 7 -2.45 -20.27 13.08
C ALA A 7 -3.06 -21.66 12.74
N GLU A 8 -4.08 -22.08 13.49
CA GLU A 8 -4.79 -23.35 13.26
C GLU A 8 -5.64 -23.33 11.97
N GLU A 9 -6.25 -22.17 11.65
CA GLU A 9 -7.01 -21.99 10.41
C GLU A 9 -6.09 -21.87 9.19
N ALA A 10 -4.93 -21.24 9.34
CA ALA A 10 -3.92 -21.14 8.28
C ALA A 10 -3.37 -22.52 7.88
N ASP A 11 -3.17 -23.43 8.82
CA ASP A 11 -2.76 -24.81 8.54
C ASP A 11 -3.79 -25.58 7.71
N GLN A 12 -5.08 -25.25 7.82
CA GLN A 12 -6.16 -25.87 7.07
C GLN A 12 -6.26 -25.35 5.62
N VAL A 13 -5.71 -24.17 5.33
CA VAL A 13 -5.77 -23.53 3.99
C VAL A 13 -4.61 -23.93 3.08
N GLY A 14 -3.67 -24.75 3.57
CA GLY A 14 -2.56 -25.24 2.76
C GLY A 14 -1.56 -24.14 2.39
N VAL A 15 -1.22 -23.26 3.34
CA VAL A 15 -0.22 -22.21 3.13
C VAL A 15 1.15 -22.81 2.92
N ALA A 16 1.81 -22.49 1.82
CA ALA A 16 3.20 -22.87 1.56
C ALA A 16 4.15 -21.72 1.81
N ALA A 17 5.26 -22.00 2.50
CA ALA A 17 6.35 -21.04 2.61
C ALA A 17 7.04 -20.88 1.24
N VAL A 18 7.13 -19.65 0.76
CA VAL A 18 7.78 -19.31 -0.51
C VAL A 18 9.02 -18.46 -0.19
N PRO A 19 10.24 -19.02 -0.27
CA PRO A 19 11.46 -18.25 -0.09
C PRO A 19 11.62 -17.13 -1.14
N PRO A 20 12.32 -16.03 -0.83
CA PRO A 20 12.55 -14.91 -1.76
C PRO A 20 13.08 -15.35 -3.13
N GLN A 21 14.01 -16.32 -3.16
CA GLN A 21 14.60 -16.86 -4.38
C GLN A 21 13.57 -17.56 -5.28
N VAL A 22 12.61 -18.25 -4.67
CA VAL A 22 11.55 -18.95 -5.40
C VAL A 22 10.57 -17.95 -6.02
N LEU A 23 10.20 -16.90 -5.28
CA LEU A 23 9.31 -15.86 -5.82
C LEU A 23 9.99 -15.08 -6.95
N ALA A 24 11.25 -14.67 -6.80
CA ALA A 24 12.00 -13.97 -7.83
C ALA A 24 12.17 -14.84 -9.10
N ALA A 25 12.51 -16.13 -8.94
CA ALA A 25 12.60 -17.06 -10.05
C ALA A 25 11.24 -17.22 -10.77
N LYS A 26 10.15 -17.31 -10.02
CA LYS A 26 8.80 -17.42 -10.60
C LYS A 26 8.40 -16.16 -11.39
N ALA A 27 8.74 -14.98 -10.87
CA ALA A 27 8.52 -13.73 -11.58
C ALA A 27 9.28 -13.71 -12.92
N LEU A 28 10.54 -14.16 -12.92
CA LEU A 28 11.39 -14.26 -14.12
C LEU A 28 10.83 -15.26 -15.14
N GLU A 29 10.37 -16.42 -14.70
CA GLU A 29 9.71 -17.43 -15.57
C GLU A 29 8.48 -16.85 -16.29
N CYS A 30 7.76 -15.93 -15.67
CA CYS A 30 6.60 -15.28 -16.26
C CYS A 30 6.95 -14.12 -17.21
N ARG A 31 8.21 -13.69 -17.29
CA ARG A 31 8.65 -12.57 -18.15
C ARG A 31 8.29 -12.76 -19.64
N PRO A 32 8.42 -13.96 -20.26
CA PRO A 32 7.99 -14.18 -21.64
C PRO A 32 6.47 -14.03 -21.85
N LEU A 33 5.70 -14.06 -20.77
CA LEU A 33 4.24 -13.86 -20.77
C LEU A 33 3.85 -12.39 -20.54
N GLY A 34 4.83 -11.46 -20.49
CA GLY A 34 4.61 -10.04 -20.28
C GLY A 34 4.71 -9.59 -18.82
N ASN A 35 5.15 -10.44 -17.89
CA ASN A 35 5.40 -10.01 -16.52
C ASN A 35 6.58 -9.04 -16.46
N ILE A 36 6.38 -7.89 -15.81
CA ILE A 36 7.41 -6.86 -15.65
C ILE A 36 8.10 -6.90 -14.28
N GLY A 37 7.49 -7.58 -13.28
CA GLY A 37 8.05 -7.56 -11.93
C GLY A 37 7.17 -8.20 -10.87
N VAL A 38 7.33 -7.75 -9.64
CA VAL A 38 6.58 -8.21 -8.46
C VAL A 38 5.89 -7.04 -7.78
N ALA A 39 4.59 -7.21 -7.49
CA ALA A 39 3.83 -6.30 -6.65
C ALA A 39 3.61 -6.93 -5.26
N TYR A 40 4.14 -6.27 -4.23
CA TYR A 40 3.94 -6.65 -2.83
C TYR A 40 2.69 -5.96 -2.31
N THR A 41 1.70 -6.75 -1.92
CA THR A 41 0.38 -6.27 -1.52
C THR A 41 -0.24 -7.23 -0.49
N TYR A 42 -1.44 -7.04 -0.06
CA TYR A 42 -2.25 -7.80 0.89
C TYR A 42 -1.50 -8.65 1.96
N ASN A 43 -1.79 -8.31 3.23
CA ASN A 43 -2.62 -7.13 3.60
C ASN A 43 -1.77 -5.86 3.75
N GLU A 44 -0.69 -5.97 4.50
CA GLU A 44 0.34 -4.97 4.64
C GLU A 44 1.70 -5.64 4.49
N PRO A 45 2.37 -5.48 3.34
CA PRO A 45 3.63 -6.17 3.08
C PRO A 45 4.76 -5.72 4.01
N LEU A 46 4.66 -4.51 4.59
CA LEU A 46 5.70 -3.98 5.47
C LEU A 46 5.70 -4.62 6.88
N VAL A 47 4.70 -5.43 7.21
CA VAL A 47 4.77 -6.32 8.39
C VAL A 47 5.90 -7.34 8.24
N GLY A 48 6.19 -7.78 7.01
CA GLY A 48 7.30 -8.67 6.67
C GLY A 48 8.32 -7.98 5.75
N TRP A 49 8.70 -6.75 6.07
CA TRP A 49 9.53 -5.90 5.21
C TRP A 49 10.88 -6.52 4.83
N GLU A 50 11.47 -7.35 5.68
CA GLU A 50 12.72 -8.06 5.39
C GLU A 50 12.53 -9.02 4.21
N TYR A 51 11.39 -9.72 4.16
CA TYR A 51 11.06 -10.60 3.03
C TYR A 51 10.86 -9.78 1.75
N VAL A 52 10.19 -8.64 1.85
CA VAL A 52 10.01 -7.71 0.72
C VAL A 52 11.36 -7.25 0.21
N ARG A 53 12.25 -6.75 1.09
CA ARG A 53 13.60 -6.30 0.74
C ARG A 53 14.42 -7.39 0.04
N ASP A 54 14.47 -8.57 0.63
CA ASP A 54 15.30 -9.67 0.13
C ASP A 54 14.79 -10.18 -1.23
N THR A 55 13.47 -10.21 -1.40
CA THR A 55 12.86 -10.56 -2.70
C THR A 55 13.07 -9.45 -3.73
N ALA A 56 12.84 -8.19 -3.36
CA ALA A 56 12.95 -7.05 -4.26
C ALA A 56 14.38 -6.89 -4.81
N ARG A 57 15.38 -7.14 -3.99
CA ARG A 57 16.78 -7.16 -4.44
C ARG A 57 16.98 -8.19 -5.55
N LEU A 58 16.51 -9.42 -5.36
CA LEU A 58 16.65 -10.50 -6.35
C LEU A 58 15.87 -10.20 -7.64
N VAL A 59 14.69 -9.61 -7.53
CA VAL A 59 13.88 -9.19 -8.69
C VAL A 59 14.63 -8.11 -9.47
N LYS A 60 15.18 -7.11 -8.79
CA LYS A 60 15.97 -6.03 -9.40
C LYS A 60 17.26 -6.52 -10.06
N ASP A 61 17.97 -7.47 -9.43
CA ASP A 61 19.15 -8.12 -9.99
C ASP A 61 18.82 -8.85 -11.31
N ASN A 62 17.58 -9.29 -11.50
CA ASN A 62 17.07 -9.88 -12.75
C ASN A 62 16.58 -8.82 -13.77
N GLY A 63 16.74 -7.52 -13.50
CA GLY A 63 16.29 -6.44 -14.37
C GLY A 63 14.76 -6.36 -14.48
N MET A 64 14.05 -6.59 -13.37
CA MET A 64 12.60 -6.50 -13.26
C MET A 64 12.21 -5.46 -12.20
N ASP A 65 10.97 -5.01 -12.24
CA ASP A 65 10.46 -3.94 -11.39
C ASP A 65 9.84 -4.45 -10.10
N ASN A 66 9.87 -3.63 -9.05
CA ASN A 66 9.24 -3.90 -7.77
C ASN A 66 8.24 -2.80 -7.42
N ILE A 67 7.01 -3.19 -7.13
CA ILE A 67 5.93 -2.29 -6.76
C ILE A 67 5.47 -2.62 -5.34
N LEU A 68 5.34 -1.59 -4.50
CA LEU A 68 4.87 -1.73 -3.13
C LEU A 68 3.48 -1.09 -2.97
N VAL A 69 2.51 -1.87 -2.49
CA VAL A 69 1.17 -1.38 -2.12
C VAL A 69 1.06 -1.44 -0.60
N THR A 70 1.02 -0.29 0.07
CA THR A 70 1.18 -0.19 1.53
C THR A 70 0.29 0.88 2.15
N ASN A 71 0.00 0.76 3.44
CA ASN A 71 -0.66 1.79 4.23
C ASN A 71 0.30 2.91 4.71
N GLY A 72 1.59 2.83 4.43
CA GLY A 72 2.58 3.85 4.75
C GLY A 72 2.87 4.04 6.24
N THR A 73 2.53 3.08 7.12
CA THR A 73 2.72 3.22 8.57
C THR A 73 4.07 2.71 9.08
N ALA A 74 4.93 2.19 8.22
CA ALA A 74 6.27 1.76 8.62
C ALA A 74 7.18 2.94 9.00
N SER A 75 8.25 2.66 9.75
CA SER A 75 9.26 3.65 10.10
C SER A 75 10.05 4.10 8.87
N LEU A 76 10.63 5.30 8.93
CA LEU A 76 11.51 5.78 7.87
C LEU A 76 12.76 4.90 7.69
N ASP A 77 13.25 4.28 8.75
CA ASP A 77 14.41 3.37 8.66
C ASP A 77 14.08 2.16 7.78
N VAL A 78 12.88 1.59 7.92
CA VAL A 78 12.38 0.51 7.04
C VAL A 78 12.24 1.00 5.60
N LEU A 79 11.72 2.21 5.40
CA LEU A 79 11.60 2.80 4.06
C LEU A 79 12.98 2.97 3.40
N GLU A 80 13.98 3.48 4.12
CA GLU A 80 15.34 3.65 3.60
C GLU A 80 15.99 2.33 3.16
N GLU A 81 15.71 1.23 3.88
CA GLU A 81 16.18 -0.11 3.50
C GLU A 81 15.53 -0.64 2.21
N LEU A 82 14.33 -0.19 1.88
CA LEU A 82 13.54 -0.64 0.74
C LEU A 82 13.73 0.22 -0.51
N LEU A 83 13.87 1.53 -0.37
CA LEU A 83 13.95 2.48 -1.48
C LEU A 83 14.96 2.11 -2.58
N PRO A 84 16.13 1.53 -2.29
CA PRO A 84 17.07 1.13 -3.35
C PRO A 84 16.52 0.06 -4.31
N PHE A 85 15.47 -0.66 -3.91
CA PHE A 85 14.95 -1.81 -4.64
C PHE A 85 13.53 -1.60 -5.17
N ILE A 86 12.79 -0.60 -4.68
CA ILE A 86 11.40 -0.34 -5.06
C ILE A 86 11.33 0.74 -6.15
N ASP A 87 10.64 0.44 -7.24
CA ASP A 87 10.51 1.32 -8.42
C ASP A 87 9.25 2.19 -8.32
N ALA A 88 8.18 1.66 -7.75
CA ALA A 88 6.93 2.40 -7.56
C ALA A 88 6.21 2.00 -6.27
N MET A 89 5.41 2.92 -5.74
CA MET A 89 4.53 2.67 -4.59
C MET A 89 3.13 3.16 -4.88
N ASN A 90 2.12 2.38 -4.46
CA ASN A 90 0.77 2.88 -4.22
C ASN A 90 0.56 2.91 -2.71
N ILE A 91 0.34 4.11 -2.15
CA ILE A 91 0.25 4.30 -0.71
C ILE A 91 -1.17 4.72 -0.35
N ASP A 92 -1.78 3.99 0.58
CA ASP A 92 -3.09 4.32 1.12
C ASP A 92 -3.03 5.58 2.00
N LEU A 93 -3.53 6.70 1.50
CA LEU A 93 -3.82 7.88 2.29
C LEU A 93 -5.32 7.86 2.64
N LYS A 94 -5.65 7.29 3.80
CA LYS A 94 -7.04 6.91 4.14
C LYS A 94 -7.95 8.09 4.48
N GLY A 95 -7.41 9.30 4.57
CA GLY A 95 -8.09 10.56 4.85
C GLY A 95 -7.11 11.60 5.36
N PHE A 96 -7.58 12.82 5.65
CA PHE A 96 -6.71 13.95 5.99
C PHE A 96 -7.00 14.54 7.37
N ARG A 97 -7.60 13.73 8.28
CA ARG A 97 -7.88 14.09 9.68
C ARG A 97 -7.24 13.09 10.64
N GLU A 98 -6.48 13.63 11.59
CA GLU A 98 -5.84 12.85 12.65
C GLU A 98 -6.86 12.05 13.48
N SER A 99 -8.06 12.62 13.72
CA SER A 99 -9.13 11.93 14.43
C SER A 99 -9.62 10.69 13.71
N TYR A 100 -9.65 10.71 12.38
CA TYR A 100 -10.00 9.55 11.57
C TYR A 100 -8.90 8.49 11.60
N TYR A 101 -7.64 8.89 11.41
CA TYR A 101 -6.51 7.97 11.53
C TYR A 101 -6.42 7.27 12.87
N ARG A 102 -6.66 7.97 13.99
CA ARG A 102 -6.70 7.35 15.34
C ARG A 102 -7.79 6.28 15.44
N ARG A 103 -8.96 6.48 14.83
CA ARG A 103 -10.02 5.46 14.80
C ARG A 103 -9.61 4.22 13.99
N LEU A 104 -8.79 4.41 12.96
CA LEU A 104 -8.21 3.32 12.17
C LEU A 104 -7.02 2.64 12.86
N GLY A 105 -6.57 3.15 14.01
CA GLY A 105 -5.39 2.64 14.72
C GLY A 105 -4.06 3.12 14.15
N GLY A 106 -4.07 4.18 13.33
CA GLY A 106 -2.92 4.76 12.68
C GLY A 106 -2.60 6.18 13.15
N ASP A 107 -1.62 6.81 12.49
CA ASP A 107 -1.14 8.16 12.71
C ASP A 107 -0.92 8.85 11.36
N LEU A 108 -1.64 9.96 11.12
CA LEU A 108 -1.60 10.68 9.85
C LEU A 108 -0.20 11.26 9.55
N GLU A 109 0.45 11.81 10.56
CA GLU A 109 1.76 12.44 10.37
C GLU A 109 2.85 11.40 10.03
N THR A 110 2.73 10.18 10.55
CA THR A 110 3.61 9.07 10.15
C THR A 110 3.46 8.75 8.67
N VAL A 111 2.23 8.61 8.19
CA VAL A 111 1.95 8.33 6.77
C VAL A 111 2.40 9.49 5.87
N LYS A 112 2.14 10.74 6.27
CA LYS A 112 2.60 11.94 5.53
C LYS A 112 4.12 12.00 5.42
N ARG A 113 4.85 11.68 6.50
CA ARG A 113 6.33 11.63 6.48
C ARG A 113 6.83 10.51 5.54
N PHE A 114 6.19 9.35 5.59
CA PHE A 114 6.50 8.23 4.70
C PHE A 114 6.32 8.63 3.23
N ILE A 115 5.17 9.18 2.86
CA ILE A 115 4.88 9.67 1.50
C ILE A 115 5.91 10.75 1.09
N THR A 116 6.12 11.77 1.94
CA THR A 116 7.06 12.86 1.67
C THR A 116 8.48 12.36 1.41
N ARG A 117 8.86 11.26 2.05
CA ARG A 117 10.16 10.64 1.83
C ARG A 117 10.19 9.83 0.53
N ALA A 118 9.16 9.01 0.31
CA ALA A 118 9.07 8.10 -0.85
C ALA A 118 9.08 8.84 -2.19
N VAL A 119 8.37 9.96 -2.31
CA VAL A 119 8.26 10.74 -3.55
C VAL A 119 9.59 11.29 -4.08
N LYS A 120 10.66 11.25 -3.28
CA LYS A 120 11.98 11.75 -3.68
C LYS A 120 12.76 10.74 -4.53
N ASP A 121 12.48 9.46 -4.38
CA ASP A 121 13.31 8.40 -4.93
C ASP A 121 12.55 7.35 -5.76
N CYS A 122 11.22 7.30 -5.68
CA CYS A 122 10.44 6.36 -6.49
C CYS A 122 9.15 7.01 -7.03
N HIS A 123 8.54 6.37 -8.01
CA HIS A 123 7.21 6.75 -8.48
C HIS A 123 6.17 6.48 -7.38
N VAL A 124 5.37 7.48 -7.05
CA VAL A 124 4.33 7.35 -6.00
C VAL A 124 2.96 7.69 -6.58
N GLU A 125 2.01 6.80 -6.33
CA GLU A 125 0.59 7.02 -6.46
C GLU A 125 -0.08 6.88 -5.10
N LEU A 126 -1.18 7.57 -4.87
CA LEU A 126 -1.92 7.53 -3.62
C LEU A 126 -3.32 6.99 -3.84
N THR A 127 -3.88 6.33 -2.84
CA THR A 127 -5.25 5.84 -2.87
C THR A 127 -6.01 6.29 -1.63
N THR A 128 -7.18 6.93 -1.84
CA THR A 128 -8.12 7.29 -0.78
C THR A 128 -9.46 6.62 -1.01
N LEU A 129 -9.88 5.78 -0.06
CA LEU A 129 -11.23 5.21 -0.02
C LEU A 129 -12.16 6.20 0.67
N ILE A 130 -13.16 6.71 -0.04
CA ILE A 130 -14.15 7.63 0.55
C ILE A 130 -15.24 6.82 1.26
N VAL A 131 -15.30 7.03 2.58
CA VAL A 131 -16.29 6.38 3.46
C VAL A 131 -17.31 7.42 3.93
N PRO A 132 -18.62 7.28 3.57
CA PRO A 132 -19.63 8.24 3.93
C PRO A 132 -19.71 8.50 5.44
N GLY A 133 -19.74 9.78 5.82
CA GLY A 133 -19.75 10.24 7.21
C GLY A 133 -18.43 10.13 7.96
N GLU A 134 -17.33 9.76 7.29
CA GLU A 134 -16.00 9.64 7.92
C GLU A 134 -14.98 10.61 7.33
N ASN A 135 -14.69 10.47 6.04
CA ASN A 135 -13.69 11.25 5.31
C ASN A 135 -14.21 11.84 3.99
N ASP A 136 -15.53 11.99 3.87
CA ASP A 136 -16.24 12.48 2.66
C ASP A 136 -16.41 14.01 2.62
N SER A 137 -15.80 14.73 3.55
CA SER A 137 -15.86 16.20 3.58
C SER A 137 -15.09 16.82 2.41
N MET A 138 -15.78 17.60 1.56
CA MET A 138 -15.15 18.34 0.46
C MET A 138 -14.02 19.27 0.91
N THR A 139 -14.11 19.83 2.13
CA THR A 139 -13.05 20.66 2.69
C THR A 139 -11.79 19.82 2.96
N GLU A 140 -11.97 18.65 3.57
CA GLU A 140 -10.88 17.72 3.85
C GLU A 140 -10.22 17.22 2.57
N MET A 141 -11.01 16.79 1.60
CA MET A 141 -10.51 16.34 0.28
C MET A 141 -9.73 17.44 -0.44
N ALA A 142 -10.17 18.70 -0.33
CA ALA A 142 -9.46 19.84 -0.91
C ALA A 142 -8.14 20.15 -0.15
N GLU A 143 -8.07 19.92 1.15
CA GLU A 143 -6.84 20.05 1.94
C GLU A 143 -5.83 18.93 1.57
N GLU A 144 -6.30 17.70 1.47
CA GLU A 144 -5.53 16.54 1.01
C GLU A 144 -4.95 16.77 -0.39
N ALA A 145 -5.79 17.14 -1.36
CA ALA A 145 -5.36 17.41 -2.72
C ALA A 145 -4.32 18.54 -2.81
N ARG A 146 -4.49 19.62 -2.03
CA ARG A 146 -3.51 20.71 -1.97
C ARG A 146 -2.18 20.25 -1.38
N TRP A 147 -2.22 19.42 -0.35
CA TRP A 147 -1.00 18.87 0.25
C TRP A 147 -0.28 17.94 -0.74
N ILE A 148 -0.99 17.04 -1.41
CA ILE A 148 -0.42 16.17 -2.44
C ILE A 148 0.25 16.99 -3.53
N ALA A 149 -0.45 17.98 -4.08
CA ALA A 149 0.07 18.87 -5.12
C ALA A 149 1.30 19.69 -4.67
N SER A 150 1.43 19.95 -3.36
CA SER A 150 2.60 20.62 -2.80
C SER A 150 3.85 19.75 -2.76
N LEU A 151 3.70 18.42 -2.79
CA LEU A 151 4.81 17.47 -2.89
C LEU A 151 5.27 17.33 -4.35
N ASP A 152 4.34 16.96 -5.23
CA ASP A 152 4.48 16.95 -6.68
C ASP A 152 3.08 16.96 -7.32
N ALA A 153 2.83 17.93 -8.20
CA ALA A 153 1.54 18.05 -8.91
C ALA A 153 1.26 16.89 -9.88
N LYS A 154 2.23 16.01 -10.12
CA LYS A 154 2.08 14.83 -10.99
C LYS A 154 1.67 13.56 -10.22
N ILE A 155 1.64 13.59 -8.89
CA ILE A 155 1.19 12.45 -8.11
C ILE A 155 -0.27 12.14 -8.45
N THR A 156 -0.53 10.92 -8.89
CA THR A 156 -1.88 10.43 -9.14
C THR A 156 -2.55 10.10 -7.81
N LEU A 157 -3.75 10.65 -7.59
CA LEU A 157 -4.64 10.27 -6.49
C LEU A 157 -5.80 9.43 -7.02
N HIS A 158 -5.86 8.17 -6.62
CA HIS A 158 -6.99 7.28 -6.87
C HIS A 158 -8.04 7.47 -5.78
N VAL A 159 -9.18 8.00 -6.16
CA VAL A 159 -10.35 8.12 -5.26
C VAL A 159 -11.26 6.92 -5.51
N THR A 160 -11.45 6.10 -4.48
CA THR A 160 -12.24 4.87 -4.58
C THR A 160 -13.51 4.93 -3.73
N ARG A 161 -14.52 4.16 -4.13
CA ARG A 161 -15.82 4.13 -3.47
C ARG A 161 -15.87 3.04 -2.41
N PHE A 162 -16.42 3.38 -1.24
CA PHE A 162 -16.77 2.41 -0.21
C PHE A 162 -18.05 1.66 -0.60
N PHE A 163 -18.05 0.35 -0.32
CA PHE A 163 -19.24 -0.50 -0.36
C PHE A 163 -19.42 -1.20 0.98
N PRO A 164 -20.64 -1.23 1.55
CA PRO A 164 -20.91 -1.85 2.85
C PRO A 164 -20.49 -3.31 2.86
N ARG A 165 -19.63 -3.69 3.80
CA ARG A 165 -19.21 -5.08 4.02
C ARG A 165 -18.84 -5.32 5.48
N TYR A 166 -18.85 -6.57 5.89
CA TYR A 166 -18.44 -7.04 7.19
C TYR A 166 -19.19 -6.30 8.33
N ARG A 167 -18.53 -5.54 9.17
CA ARG A 167 -19.10 -4.83 10.33
C ARG A 167 -19.59 -3.41 10.02
N MET A 168 -19.55 -2.99 8.77
CA MET A 168 -19.98 -1.66 8.30
C MET A 168 -21.19 -1.75 7.36
N LEU A 169 -22.16 -2.61 7.71
CA LEU A 169 -23.40 -2.82 6.94
C LEU A 169 -24.46 -1.75 7.20
N ASP A 170 -24.25 -0.92 8.19
CA ASP A 170 -25.10 0.20 8.62
C ASP A 170 -24.84 1.50 7.82
N ARG A 171 -23.92 1.47 6.88
CA ARG A 171 -23.56 2.61 6.03
C ARG A 171 -24.01 2.39 4.59
N GLU A 172 -24.31 3.48 3.92
CA GLU A 172 -24.57 3.46 2.47
C GLU A 172 -23.24 3.39 1.69
N ALA A 173 -23.31 2.92 0.44
CA ALA A 173 -22.15 3.00 -0.46
C ALA A 173 -21.90 4.46 -0.84
N THR A 174 -20.63 4.80 -1.12
CA THR A 174 -20.28 6.13 -1.65
C THR A 174 -21.01 6.37 -2.96
N GLU A 175 -21.70 7.50 -3.09
CA GLU A 175 -22.37 7.89 -4.33
C GLU A 175 -21.36 8.05 -5.50
N ALA A 176 -21.81 7.83 -6.71
CA ALA A 176 -21.01 7.97 -7.93
C ALA A 176 -21.47 9.23 -8.68
N GLU A 177 -21.13 10.40 -8.16
CA GLU A 177 -21.30 11.65 -8.91
C GLU A 177 -19.97 12.17 -9.43
#